data_719f4adab6d00a3fcec4b91d2e4e7009
#
_entry.id   719f4adab6d00a3fcec4b91d2e4e7009
#
_cell.length_a   1.000
_cell.length_b   1.000
_cell.length_c   1.000
_cell.angle_alpha   90.00
_cell.angle_beta   90.00
_cell.angle_gamma   90.00
#
_symmetry.space_group_name_H-M   'P 1'
#
loop_
_entity.id
_entity.type
_entity.pdbx_description
1 polymer ?
#
loop_
_entity_poly.entity_id
_entity_poly.type
_entity_poly.pdbx_seq_one_letter_code
_entity_poly.pdbx_strand_id
1 'polypeptide(L)'
;TRNVQLSTINTLNKKVVHYFPNDFIKLYSHNYDVNRLNMLKNDQIDSRWLRYSKSYVGEHRLIDNYKNEVNSPESITLKVGSRVMFCVNSPKSGYFNGTTGVVVDFKNFMPVVRTDDLKYIFVNWHESEFENGKLKIKYMPIKHSWALSIHKSQGMSLDRAEIDLSNAFTPGMGYVALSRLRSFDGLVLKGFNKMSLEVSDEAFNFDTELKRLSNLNN
;
A
#
# COMPACT_ATOMS: atom_id res chain seq x y z
N THR A 1 -22.70 -8.66 -15.65
CA THR A 1 -22.37 -10.02 -16.13
C THR A 1 -21.27 -10.59 -15.27
N ARG A 2 -21.44 -11.82 -14.74
CA ARG A 2 -20.45 -12.53 -13.89
C ARG A 2 -19.15 -12.86 -14.63
N ASN A 3 -19.14 -12.84 -15.95
CA ASN A 3 -17.99 -13.20 -16.78
C ASN A 3 -17.35 -11.96 -17.39
N VAL A 4 -16.03 -11.86 -17.26
CA VAL A 4 -15.23 -10.84 -17.96
C VAL A 4 -15.32 -11.09 -19.46
N GLN A 5 -15.56 -10.03 -20.24
CA GLN A 5 -15.64 -10.15 -21.69
C GLN A 5 -14.27 -10.51 -22.29
N LEU A 6 -14.27 -11.32 -23.35
CA LEU A 6 -13.06 -11.68 -24.09
C LEU A 6 -12.26 -10.45 -24.56
N SER A 7 -12.95 -9.37 -24.93
CA SER A 7 -12.33 -8.08 -25.30
C SER A 7 -11.48 -7.50 -24.16
N THR A 8 -11.96 -7.59 -22.91
CA THR A 8 -11.21 -7.13 -21.72
C THR A 8 -9.97 -7.99 -21.49
N ILE A 9 -10.10 -9.32 -21.59
CA ILE A 9 -8.97 -10.25 -21.48
C ILE A 9 -7.91 -9.93 -22.53
N ASN A 10 -8.31 -9.74 -23.79
CA ASN A 10 -7.40 -9.39 -24.87
C ASN A 10 -6.72 -8.04 -24.62
N THR A 11 -7.42 -7.08 -24.06
CA THR A 11 -6.86 -5.77 -23.71
C THR A 11 -5.83 -5.88 -22.58
N LEU A 12 -6.11 -6.67 -21.55
CA LEU A 12 -5.16 -6.93 -20.45
C LEU A 12 -3.92 -7.68 -20.95
N ASN A 13 -4.09 -8.68 -21.82
CA ASN A 13 -2.96 -9.42 -22.42
C ASN A 13 -1.97 -8.52 -23.18
N LYS A 14 -2.46 -7.44 -23.82
CA LYS A 14 -1.59 -6.45 -24.49
C LYS A 14 -0.76 -5.62 -23.50
N LYS A 15 -1.15 -5.56 -22.23
CA LYS A 15 -0.42 -4.85 -21.16
C LYS A 15 0.55 -5.76 -20.40
N VAL A 16 0.52 -7.07 -20.65
CA VAL A 16 1.50 -8.00 -20.07
C VAL A 16 2.85 -7.77 -20.74
N VAL A 17 3.85 -7.44 -19.94
CA VAL A 17 5.23 -7.17 -20.42
C VAL A 17 6.24 -7.96 -19.58
N HIS A 18 7.40 -8.24 -20.18
CA HIS A 18 8.50 -8.95 -19.53
C HIS A 18 9.61 -8.01 -19.03
N TYR A 19 9.57 -6.74 -19.43
CA TYR A 19 10.49 -5.71 -18.95
C TYR A 19 9.74 -4.75 -18.03
N PHE A 20 10.31 -4.50 -16.84
CA PHE A 20 9.64 -3.74 -15.78
C PHE A 20 10.47 -2.51 -15.40
N PRO A 21 9.90 -1.30 -15.49
CA PRO A 21 10.55 -0.08 -15.01
C PRO A 21 10.84 -0.18 -13.50
N ASN A 22 12.04 0.22 -13.09
CA ASN A 22 12.46 0.10 -11.69
C ASN A 22 11.80 1.11 -10.73
N ASP A 23 11.20 2.16 -11.26
CA ASP A 23 10.67 3.31 -10.54
C ASP A 23 9.17 3.24 -10.23
N PHE A 24 8.47 2.22 -10.75
CA PHE A 24 7.03 2.05 -10.50
C PHE A 24 6.79 1.35 -9.16
N ILE A 25 5.74 1.79 -8.47
CA ILE A 25 5.20 1.05 -7.32
C ILE A 25 4.72 -0.31 -7.83
N LYS A 26 5.09 -1.37 -7.09
CA LYS A 26 4.72 -2.74 -7.44
C LYS A 26 3.58 -3.21 -6.53
N LEU A 27 2.50 -3.70 -7.14
CA LEU A 27 1.37 -4.28 -6.43
C LEU A 27 1.39 -5.82 -6.54
N TYR A 28 1.43 -6.48 -5.39
CA TYR A 28 1.44 -7.95 -5.29
C TYR A 28 0.23 -8.47 -4.52
N SER A 29 -0.18 -9.69 -4.84
CA SER A 29 -1.26 -10.39 -4.15
C SER A 29 -0.89 -10.76 -2.71
N HIS A 30 0.36 -11.13 -2.45
CA HIS A 30 0.83 -11.63 -1.15
C HIS A 30 1.79 -10.68 -0.45
N ASN A 31 1.63 -10.57 0.88
CA ASN A 31 2.52 -9.76 1.72
C ASN A 31 3.97 -10.29 1.74
N TYR A 32 4.18 -11.59 1.55
CA TYR A 32 5.51 -12.18 1.49
C TYR A 32 6.34 -11.56 0.36
N ASP A 33 5.78 -11.46 -0.86
CA ASP A 33 6.47 -10.88 -2.01
C ASP A 33 6.76 -9.39 -1.80
N VAL A 34 5.82 -8.66 -1.19
CA VAL A 34 5.97 -7.25 -0.82
C VAL A 34 7.14 -7.06 0.15
N ASN A 35 7.17 -7.83 1.24
CA ASN A 35 8.20 -7.68 2.27
C ASN A 35 9.58 -8.04 1.72
N ARG A 36 9.67 -9.14 0.95
CA ARG A 36 10.90 -9.59 0.30
C ARG A 36 11.46 -8.52 -0.65
N LEU A 37 10.61 -7.95 -1.51
CA LEU A 37 11.08 -6.94 -2.45
C LEU A 37 11.51 -5.65 -1.75
N ASN A 38 10.73 -5.17 -0.80
CA ASN A 38 11.05 -3.96 -0.04
C ASN A 38 12.39 -4.12 0.70
N MET A 39 12.64 -5.28 1.31
CA MET A 39 13.89 -5.59 2.00
C MET A 39 15.06 -5.62 1.00
N LEU A 40 14.95 -6.38 -0.09
CA LEU A 40 16.00 -6.47 -1.12
C LEU A 40 16.36 -5.11 -1.70
N LYS A 41 15.35 -4.27 -2.02
CA LYS A 41 15.58 -2.92 -2.55
C LYS A 41 16.26 -1.99 -1.55
N ASN A 42 15.86 -2.06 -0.28
CA ASN A 42 16.50 -1.27 0.76
C ASN A 42 17.94 -1.72 1.03
N ASP A 43 18.20 -3.02 1.02
CA ASP A 43 19.53 -3.58 1.27
C ASP A 43 20.54 -3.22 0.18
N GLN A 44 20.09 -3.08 -1.08
CA GLN A 44 20.92 -2.66 -2.20
C GLN A 44 21.40 -1.20 -2.12
N ILE A 45 20.81 -0.38 -1.24
CA ILE A 45 21.24 1.00 -1.05
C ILE A 45 22.46 1.01 -0.13
N ASP A 46 23.58 1.54 -0.62
CA ASP A 46 24.78 1.79 0.18
C ASP A 46 24.84 3.28 0.55
N SER A 47 24.29 3.61 1.72
CA SER A 47 24.25 4.99 2.22
C SER A 47 24.06 5.03 3.74
N ARG A 48 24.15 6.25 4.32
CA ARG A 48 23.82 6.50 5.73
C ARG A 48 22.45 5.95 6.08
N TRP A 49 22.34 5.26 7.20
CA TRP A 49 21.11 4.61 7.67
C TRP A 49 20.84 4.82 9.15
N LEU A 50 19.56 4.74 9.51
CA LEU A 50 19.07 4.72 10.90
C LEU A 50 17.94 3.69 11.01
N ARG A 51 17.85 3.08 12.20
CA ARG A 51 16.81 2.11 12.54
C ARG A 51 15.87 2.69 13.57
N TYR A 52 14.59 2.50 13.35
CA TYR A 52 13.49 2.93 14.22
C TYR A 52 12.66 1.72 14.61
N SER A 53 12.32 1.59 15.89
CA SER A 53 11.47 0.51 16.41
C SER A 53 10.28 1.10 17.15
N LYS A 54 9.13 0.42 17.11
CA LYS A 54 8.01 0.76 17.95
C LYS A 54 8.39 0.73 19.42
N SER A 55 7.78 1.58 20.21
CA SER A 55 7.84 1.50 21.67
C SER A 55 6.43 1.52 22.24
N TYR A 56 6.27 0.80 23.34
CA TYR A 56 5.00 0.56 24.00
C TYR A 56 5.08 1.07 25.43
N VAL A 57 4.09 1.85 25.86
CA VAL A 57 4.00 2.38 27.22
C VAL A 57 2.60 2.08 27.75
N GLY A 58 2.51 1.43 28.90
CA GLY A 58 1.26 1.08 29.55
C GLY A 58 1.06 -0.42 29.76
N GLU A 59 -0.18 -0.90 29.70
CA GLU A 59 -0.54 -2.28 30.01
C GLU A 59 -0.06 -3.28 28.94
N HIS A 60 0.97 -4.08 29.27
CA HIS A 60 1.56 -5.05 28.33
C HIS A 60 0.57 -6.08 27.79
N ARG A 61 -0.46 -6.47 28.56
CA ARG A 61 -1.50 -7.41 28.11
C ARG A 61 -2.31 -6.91 26.90
N LEU A 62 -2.32 -5.59 26.67
CA LEU A 62 -3.03 -4.99 25.54
C LEU A 62 -2.20 -4.98 24.26
N ILE A 63 -0.87 -5.16 24.35
CA ILE A 63 0.02 -5.04 23.18
C ILE A 63 -0.39 -6.00 22.07
N ASP A 64 -0.66 -7.27 22.39
CA ASP A 64 -1.02 -8.28 21.39
C ASP A 64 -2.31 -7.96 20.64
N ASN A 65 -3.26 -7.28 21.30
CA ASN A 65 -4.52 -6.88 20.72
C ASN A 65 -4.35 -5.69 19.77
N TYR A 66 -3.46 -4.73 20.10
CA TYR A 66 -3.39 -3.43 19.41
C TYR A 66 -2.14 -3.21 18.55
N LYS A 67 -1.08 -4.04 18.69
CA LYS A 67 0.17 -3.86 17.90
C LYS A 67 -0.03 -3.86 16.39
N ASN A 68 -1.06 -4.55 15.89
CA ASN A 68 -1.40 -4.66 14.47
C ASN A 68 -2.38 -3.57 13.99
N GLU A 69 -3.05 -2.84 14.90
CA GLU A 69 -3.92 -1.72 14.57
C GLU A 69 -3.12 -0.53 14.01
N VAL A 70 -1.85 -0.45 14.40
CA VAL A 70 -0.93 0.56 13.88
C VAL A 70 -0.32 0.06 12.57
N ASN A 71 -0.69 0.67 11.44
CA ASN A 71 -0.22 0.31 10.09
C ASN A 71 1.24 0.74 9.83
N SER A 72 2.12 0.53 10.77
CA SER A 72 3.58 0.75 10.67
C SER A 72 4.30 -0.53 11.05
N PRO A 73 5.48 -0.84 10.47
CA PRO A 73 6.26 -2.02 10.84
C PRO A 73 6.75 -1.93 12.29
N GLU A 74 7.00 -3.08 12.91
CA GLU A 74 7.58 -3.18 14.27
C GLU A 74 8.94 -2.49 14.36
N SER A 75 9.74 -2.66 13.33
CA SER A 75 10.97 -1.89 13.13
C SER A 75 11.19 -1.62 11.65
N ILE A 76 11.85 -0.50 11.35
CA ILE A 76 12.22 -0.11 10.00
C ILE A 76 13.64 0.45 9.98
N THR A 77 14.45 -0.05 9.05
CA THR A 77 15.77 0.54 8.74
C THR A 77 15.60 1.42 7.50
N LEU A 78 15.85 2.70 7.68
CA LEU A 78 15.77 3.69 6.60
C LEU A 78 17.19 4.09 6.18
N LYS A 79 17.38 4.26 4.88
CA LYS A 79 18.61 4.74 4.27
C LYS A 79 18.31 6.00 3.46
N VAL A 80 19.28 6.86 3.26
CA VAL A 80 19.15 7.91 2.24
C VAL A 80 18.93 7.21 0.90
N GLY A 81 17.83 7.51 0.21
CA GLY A 81 17.39 6.77 -0.99
C GLY A 81 16.26 5.76 -0.73
N SER A 82 15.93 5.45 0.52
CA SER A 82 14.80 4.57 0.83
C SER A 82 13.49 5.15 0.31
N ARG A 83 12.77 4.39 -0.52
CA ARG A 83 11.41 4.74 -0.93
C ARG A 83 10.42 4.39 0.16
N VAL A 84 9.61 5.37 0.54
CA VAL A 84 8.70 5.24 1.69
C VAL A 84 7.30 5.75 1.39
N MET A 85 6.33 5.29 2.20
CA MET A 85 4.97 5.77 2.21
C MET A 85 4.54 6.09 3.63
N PHE A 86 3.86 7.22 3.81
CA PHE A 86 3.23 7.59 5.08
C PHE A 86 2.03 6.70 5.39
N CYS A 87 1.88 6.30 6.64
CA CYS A 87 0.86 5.36 7.10
C CYS A 87 -0.28 6.01 7.88
N VAL A 88 -0.19 7.31 8.14
CA VAL A 88 -1.18 8.08 8.91
C VAL A 88 -1.46 9.43 8.25
N ASN A 89 -2.57 10.04 8.61
CA ASN A 89 -2.89 11.40 8.20
C ASN A 89 -2.29 12.40 9.19
N SER A 90 -1.52 13.35 8.69
CA SER A 90 -1.00 14.50 9.46
C SER A 90 -1.09 15.77 8.61
N PRO A 91 -2.30 16.38 8.49
CA PRO A 91 -2.49 17.59 7.69
C PRO A 91 -1.59 18.74 8.12
N LYS A 92 -1.35 18.88 9.42
CA LYS A 92 -0.44 19.90 9.97
C LYS A 92 1.00 19.72 9.50
N SER A 93 1.44 18.49 9.26
CA SER A 93 2.78 18.16 8.74
C SER A 93 2.81 18.06 7.23
N GLY A 94 1.67 18.24 6.54
CA GLY A 94 1.59 18.29 5.06
C GLY A 94 1.55 16.92 4.38
N TYR A 95 1.20 15.83 5.09
CA TYR A 95 1.08 14.50 4.50
C TYR A 95 -0.18 13.75 4.92
N PHE A 96 -0.58 12.79 4.11
CA PHE A 96 -1.70 11.89 4.34
C PHE A 96 -1.26 10.43 4.22
N ASN A 97 -2.06 9.53 4.74
CA ASN A 97 -1.87 8.10 4.50
C ASN A 97 -1.86 7.81 3.00
N GLY A 98 -0.81 7.12 2.54
CA GLY A 98 -0.59 6.86 1.12
C GLY A 98 0.33 7.88 0.42
N THR A 99 0.66 9.02 1.02
CA THR A 99 1.69 9.93 0.47
C THR A 99 3.01 9.19 0.35
N THR A 100 3.62 9.21 -0.84
CA THR A 100 4.88 8.53 -1.14
C THR A 100 6.02 9.51 -1.35
N GLY A 101 7.26 9.03 -1.15
CA GLY A 101 8.45 9.81 -1.35
C GLY A 101 9.73 9.02 -1.10
N VAL A 102 10.84 9.73 -1.07
CA VAL A 102 12.19 9.18 -0.87
C VAL A 102 12.84 9.85 0.32
N VAL A 103 13.48 9.09 1.19
CA VAL A 103 14.32 9.62 2.27
C VAL A 103 15.54 10.29 1.63
N VAL A 104 15.72 11.58 1.85
CA VAL A 104 16.81 12.36 1.23
C VAL A 104 17.89 12.76 2.23
N ASP A 105 17.57 12.77 3.53
CA ASP A 105 18.51 13.14 4.58
C ASP A 105 18.02 12.64 5.96
N PHE A 106 18.89 12.76 6.97
CA PHE A 106 18.55 12.62 8.38
C PHE A 106 19.01 13.86 9.13
N LYS A 107 18.09 14.56 9.79
CA LYS A 107 18.35 15.72 10.64
C LYS A 107 17.95 15.39 12.07
N ASN A 108 18.84 15.60 13.03
CA ASN A 108 18.60 15.29 14.45
C ASN A 108 18.10 13.84 14.63
N PHE A 109 18.69 12.87 13.92
CA PHE A 109 18.28 11.46 13.90
C PHE A 109 16.85 11.20 13.41
N MET A 110 16.23 12.16 12.71
CA MET A 110 14.89 12.00 12.13
C MET A 110 14.97 12.09 10.60
N PRO A 111 14.18 11.27 9.87
CA PRO A 111 14.26 11.25 8.41
C PRO A 111 13.62 12.50 7.81
N VAL A 112 14.24 12.99 6.75
CA VAL A 112 13.68 14.01 5.85
C VAL A 112 13.24 13.30 4.57
N VAL A 113 11.96 13.36 4.27
CA VAL A 113 11.38 12.73 3.08
C VAL A 113 11.05 13.81 2.06
N ARG A 114 11.56 13.67 0.83
CA ARG A 114 11.06 14.41 -0.31
C ARG A 114 9.94 13.61 -0.95
N THR A 115 8.73 14.13 -0.90
CA THR A 115 7.53 13.50 -1.48
C THR A 115 7.56 13.52 -3.00
N ASP A 116 6.74 12.72 -3.65
CA ASP A 116 6.65 12.65 -5.11
C ASP A 116 6.12 13.97 -5.72
N ASP A 117 5.38 14.78 -4.95
CA ASP A 117 4.97 16.16 -5.28
C ASP A 117 6.01 17.23 -4.86
N LEU A 118 7.26 16.79 -4.66
CA LEU A 118 8.45 17.63 -4.42
C LEU A 118 8.45 18.43 -3.11
N LYS A 119 7.60 18.12 -2.15
CA LYS A 119 7.64 18.72 -0.80
C LYS A 119 8.66 18.00 0.07
N TYR A 120 9.26 18.76 1.00
CA TYR A 120 10.18 18.20 2.00
C TYR A 120 9.47 18.11 3.34
N ILE A 121 9.40 16.90 3.90
CA ILE A 121 8.72 16.60 5.15
C ILE A 121 9.75 16.11 6.16
N PHE A 122 9.83 16.78 7.29
CA PHE A 122 10.57 16.32 8.46
C PHE A 122 9.67 15.34 9.23
N VAL A 123 10.02 14.07 9.22
CA VAL A 123 9.19 13.01 9.79
C VAL A 123 9.48 12.85 11.27
N ASN A 124 8.47 13.10 12.10
CA ASN A 124 8.54 12.89 13.54
C ASN A 124 7.88 11.58 13.96
N TRP A 125 8.18 11.14 15.17
CA TRP A 125 7.46 10.07 15.82
C TRP A 125 5.97 10.39 15.89
N HIS A 126 5.15 9.36 15.64
CA HIS A 126 3.70 9.40 15.86
C HIS A 126 3.35 8.53 17.05
N GLU A 127 2.31 8.93 17.79
CA GLU A 127 1.82 8.19 18.95
C GLU A 127 0.31 7.93 18.76
N SER A 128 -0.10 6.70 19.00
CA SER A 128 -1.51 6.30 19.05
C SER A 128 -1.84 5.79 20.45
N GLU A 129 -2.99 6.22 20.96
CA GLU A 129 -3.50 5.81 22.27
C GLU A 129 -4.66 4.84 22.11
N PHE A 130 -4.69 3.82 22.97
CA PHE A 130 -5.69 2.77 23.00
C PHE A 130 -6.26 2.61 24.43
N GLU A 131 -7.51 2.15 24.54
CA GLU A 131 -8.18 1.89 25.81
C GLU A 131 -8.12 3.09 26.79
N ASN A 132 -8.50 4.28 26.29
CA ASN A 132 -8.48 5.52 27.10
C ASN A 132 -7.09 5.83 27.72
N GLY A 133 -6.03 5.61 26.93
CA GLY A 133 -4.65 5.91 27.35
C GLY A 133 -3.95 4.81 28.14
N LYS A 134 -4.58 3.65 28.35
CA LYS A 134 -3.95 2.51 29.04
C LYS A 134 -2.79 1.91 28.27
N LEU A 135 -2.79 2.03 26.94
CA LEU A 135 -1.69 1.66 26.07
C LEU A 135 -1.40 2.80 25.09
N LYS A 136 -0.13 3.19 24.99
CA LYS A 136 0.40 4.12 23.99
C LYS A 136 1.41 3.39 23.14
N ILE A 137 1.28 3.54 21.83
CA ILE A 137 2.23 2.98 20.85
C ILE A 137 2.87 4.13 20.11
N LYS A 138 4.18 4.29 20.27
CA LYS A 138 4.99 5.28 19.55
C LYS A 138 5.75 4.61 18.42
N TYR A 139 5.67 5.16 17.22
CA TYR A 139 6.21 4.54 16.01
C TYR A 139 6.61 5.57 14.95
N MET A 140 7.44 5.16 14.00
CA MET A 140 7.73 5.94 12.81
C MET A 140 6.57 5.79 11.81
N PRO A 141 5.89 6.90 11.41
CA PRO A 141 4.64 6.82 10.63
C PRO A 141 4.88 6.54 9.13
N ILE A 142 5.93 5.81 8.79
CA ILE A 142 6.30 5.45 7.42
C ILE A 142 6.68 3.98 7.31
N LYS A 143 6.51 3.43 6.11
CA LYS A 143 6.95 2.08 5.72
C LYS A 143 7.59 2.11 4.34
N HIS A 144 8.37 1.09 3.99
CA HIS A 144 8.91 0.96 2.64
C HIS A 144 7.77 0.82 1.61
N SER A 145 7.98 1.38 0.41
CA SER A 145 6.94 1.45 -0.62
C SER A 145 7.44 1.21 -2.06
N TRP A 146 8.50 0.43 -2.24
CA TRP A 146 8.80 -0.12 -3.57
C TRP A 146 7.74 -1.13 -4.01
N ALA A 147 7.18 -1.86 -3.05
CA ALA A 147 6.04 -2.74 -3.25
C ALA A 147 4.99 -2.58 -2.16
N LEU A 148 3.73 -2.82 -2.52
CA LEU A 148 2.57 -2.86 -1.63
C LEU A 148 1.72 -4.08 -1.95
N SER A 149 1.01 -4.60 -0.95
CA SER A 149 -0.04 -5.57 -1.25
C SER A 149 -1.28 -4.87 -1.81
N ILE A 150 -2.00 -5.56 -2.68
CA ILE A 150 -3.22 -5.06 -3.31
C ILE A 150 -4.22 -4.58 -2.25
N HIS A 151 -4.41 -5.33 -1.16
CA HIS A 151 -5.30 -4.93 -0.06
C HIS A 151 -4.86 -3.60 0.60
N LYS A 152 -3.55 -3.43 0.84
CA LYS A 152 -3.02 -2.18 1.45
C LYS A 152 -2.99 -0.99 0.49
N SER A 153 -3.24 -1.20 -0.80
CA SER A 153 -3.39 -0.14 -1.79
C SER A 153 -4.82 0.39 -1.89
N GLN A 154 -5.80 -0.21 -1.21
CA GLN A 154 -7.18 0.28 -1.20
C GLN A 154 -7.24 1.74 -0.75
N GLY A 155 -8.06 2.54 -1.45
CA GLY A 155 -8.17 3.99 -1.20
C GLY A 155 -7.04 4.85 -1.81
N MET A 156 -5.96 4.23 -2.32
CA MET A 156 -4.90 4.97 -3.00
C MET A 156 -5.25 5.24 -4.47
N SER A 157 -4.70 6.33 -5.02
CA SER A 157 -4.71 6.62 -6.45
C SER A 157 -3.28 6.68 -6.96
N LEU A 158 -2.97 5.91 -7.98
CA LEU A 158 -1.63 5.79 -8.57
C LEU A 158 -1.65 6.24 -10.03
N ASP A 159 -0.66 7.01 -10.44
CA ASP A 159 -0.50 7.36 -11.85
C ASP A 159 0.08 6.20 -12.64
N ARG A 160 0.98 5.43 -12.03
CA ARG A 160 1.67 4.28 -12.63
C ARG A 160 1.90 3.18 -11.60
N ALA A 161 1.68 1.92 -12.01
CA ALA A 161 2.01 0.76 -11.18
C ALA A 161 2.35 -0.45 -12.05
N GLU A 162 3.31 -1.26 -11.57
CA GLU A 162 3.49 -2.64 -11.98
C GLU A 162 2.58 -3.52 -11.12
N ILE A 163 1.71 -4.30 -11.74
CA ILE A 163 0.73 -5.14 -11.04
C ILE A 163 0.98 -6.61 -11.39
N ASP A 164 1.13 -7.45 -10.37
CA ASP A 164 1.23 -8.90 -10.51
C ASP A 164 -0.01 -9.56 -9.90
N LEU A 165 -0.87 -10.08 -10.75
CA LEU A 165 -2.09 -10.80 -10.42
C LEU A 165 -1.98 -12.31 -10.70
N SER A 166 -0.78 -12.82 -11.03
CA SER A 166 -0.57 -14.23 -11.35
C SER A 166 -0.95 -15.15 -10.19
N ASN A 167 -0.78 -14.67 -8.95
CA ASN A 167 -1.09 -15.39 -7.72
C ASN A 167 -2.27 -14.77 -6.95
N ALA A 168 -3.23 -14.17 -7.67
CA ALA A 168 -4.48 -13.72 -7.04
C ALA A 168 -5.24 -14.92 -6.48
N PHE A 169 -5.73 -14.80 -5.23
CA PHE A 169 -6.33 -15.90 -4.46
C PHE A 169 -7.76 -15.63 -3.99
N THR A 170 -8.29 -14.44 -4.26
CA THR A 170 -9.68 -14.10 -3.97
C THR A 170 -10.33 -13.39 -5.17
N PRO A 171 -11.64 -13.62 -5.41
CA PRO A 171 -12.41 -12.85 -6.39
C PRO A 171 -12.37 -11.35 -6.07
N GLY A 172 -12.43 -10.51 -7.10
CA GLY A 172 -12.39 -9.05 -6.96
C GLY A 172 -11.00 -8.45 -6.79
N MET A 173 -9.97 -9.23 -6.53
CA MET A 173 -8.61 -8.72 -6.30
C MET A 173 -8.06 -7.96 -7.49
N GLY A 174 -8.33 -8.43 -8.72
CA GLY A 174 -7.95 -7.73 -9.94
C GLY A 174 -8.65 -6.38 -10.07
N TYR A 175 -9.95 -6.30 -9.76
CA TYR A 175 -10.67 -5.03 -9.74
C TYR A 175 -10.05 -4.05 -8.73
N VAL A 176 -9.77 -4.50 -7.51
CA VAL A 176 -9.13 -3.67 -6.48
C VAL A 176 -7.79 -3.12 -6.97
N ALA A 177 -6.95 -3.96 -7.57
CA ALA A 177 -5.64 -3.56 -8.06
C ALA A 177 -5.74 -2.57 -9.24
N LEU A 178 -6.53 -2.89 -10.25
CA LEU A 178 -6.66 -2.07 -11.47
C LEU A 178 -7.33 -0.74 -11.19
N SER A 179 -8.32 -0.70 -10.28
CA SER A 179 -8.99 0.53 -9.87
C SER A 179 -8.10 1.49 -9.07
N ARG A 180 -6.87 1.10 -8.70
CA ARG A 180 -5.89 2.02 -8.11
C ARG A 180 -5.31 2.98 -9.13
N LEU A 181 -5.29 2.61 -10.40
CA LEU A 181 -4.73 3.44 -11.47
C LEU A 181 -5.71 4.50 -11.94
N ARG A 182 -5.22 5.72 -12.11
CA ARG A 182 -6.00 6.83 -12.69
C ARG A 182 -6.28 6.64 -14.17
N SER A 183 -5.38 5.96 -14.89
CA SER A 183 -5.54 5.64 -16.30
C SER A 183 -4.96 4.28 -16.64
N PHE A 184 -5.47 3.68 -17.71
CA PHE A 184 -4.95 2.41 -18.22
C PHE A 184 -3.53 2.51 -18.78
N ASP A 185 -3.08 3.72 -19.16
CA ASP A 185 -1.73 3.94 -19.68
C ASP A 185 -0.65 3.80 -18.60
N GLY A 186 -1.00 4.01 -17.33
CA GLY A 186 -0.12 3.78 -16.20
C GLY A 186 0.05 2.32 -15.81
N LEU A 187 -0.68 1.38 -16.44
CA LEU A 187 -0.62 -0.05 -16.13
C LEU A 187 0.56 -0.73 -16.81
N VAL A 188 1.39 -1.37 -15.99
CA VAL A 188 2.34 -2.40 -16.40
C VAL A 188 1.90 -3.70 -15.74
N LEU A 189 1.42 -4.66 -16.52
CA LEU A 189 0.90 -5.92 -16.00
C LEU A 189 1.97 -7.01 -16.16
N LYS A 190 2.32 -7.68 -15.06
CA LYS A 190 3.29 -8.78 -15.07
C LYS A 190 2.63 -10.10 -15.45
N GLY A 191 1.41 -10.30 -14.98
CA GLY A 191 0.59 -11.46 -15.28
C GLY A 191 -0.72 -11.40 -14.50
N PHE A 192 -1.65 -12.28 -14.85
CA PHE A 192 -2.90 -12.45 -14.14
C PHE A 192 -3.42 -13.89 -14.29
N ASN A 193 -4.21 -14.32 -13.32
CA ASN A 193 -4.89 -15.62 -13.33
C ASN A 193 -6.40 -15.43 -13.45
N LYS A 194 -7.14 -16.54 -13.57
CA LYS A 194 -8.60 -16.53 -13.69
C LYS A 194 -9.26 -15.91 -12.46
N MET A 195 -8.77 -16.22 -11.25
CA MET A 195 -9.32 -15.74 -9.98
C MET A 195 -9.31 -14.20 -9.90
N SER A 196 -8.28 -13.56 -10.45
CA SER A 196 -8.19 -12.08 -10.46
C SER A 196 -9.28 -11.41 -11.28
N LEU A 197 -9.90 -12.13 -12.20
CA LEU A 197 -10.97 -11.64 -13.08
C LEU A 197 -12.36 -12.02 -12.60
N GLU A 198 -12.47 -12.84 -11.56
CA GLU A 198 -13.74 -13.25 -10.99
C GLU A 198 -14.32 -12.17 -10.09
N VAL A 199 -15.64 -12.07 -10.09
CA VAL A 199 -16.39 -11.21 -9.16
C VAL A 199 -16.90 -12.08 -8.02
N SER A 200 -16.81 -11.59 -6.79
CA SER A 200 -17.38 -12.26 -5.61
C SER A 200 -18.90 -12.40 -5.79
N ASP A 201 -19.42 -13.60 -5.54
CA ASP A 201 -20.86 -13.85 -5.56
C ASP A 201 -21.60 -12.98 -4.54
N GLU A 202 -21.02 -12.77 -3.39
CA GLU A 202 -21.55 -11.91 -2.32
C GLU A 202 -21.67 -10.46 -2.80
N ALA A 203 -20.59 -9.89 -3.38
CA ALA A 203 -20.60 -8.54 -3.93
C ALA A 203 -21.58 -8.38 -5.09
N PHE A 204 -21.71 -9.40 -5.94
CA PHE A 204 -22.66 -9.39 -7.04
C PHE A 204 -24.12 -9.42 -6.57
N ASN A 205 -24.42 -10.26 -5.57
CA ASN A 205 -25.77 -10.36 -4.99
C ASN A 205 -26.14 -9.07 -4.28
N PHE A 206 -25.20 -8.47 -3.51
CA PHE A 206 -25.39 -7.18 -2.85
C PHE A 206 -25.67 -6.04 -3.84
N ASP A 207 -24.88 -5.91 -4.91
CA ASP A 207 -25.10 -4.91 -5.97
C ASP A 207 -26.48 -5.09 -6.66
N THR A 208 -26.87 -6.35 -6.89
CA THR A 208 -28.17 -6.69 -7.49
C THR A 208 -29.33 -6.25 -6.59
N GLU A 209 -29.21 -6.49 -5.28
CA GLU A 209 -30.23 -6.09 -4.29
C GLU A 209 -30.29 -4.56 -4.15
N LEU A 210 -29.15 -3.86 -4.12
CA LEU A 210 -29.11 -2.39 -4.10
C LEU A 210 -29.81 -1.79 -5.32
N LYS A 211 -29.56 -2.34 -6.51
CA LYS A 211 -30.24 -1.91 -7.75
C LYS A 211 -31.75 -2.15 -7.70
N ARG A 212 -32.17 -3.30 -7.15
CA ARG A 212 -33.59 -3.58 -6.95
C ARG A 212 -34.24 -2.56 -6.03
N LEU A 213 -33.62 -2.25 -4.88
CA LEU A 213 -34.13 -1.27 -3.92
C LEU A 213 -34.15 0.15 -4.49
N SER A 214 -33.14 0.55 -5.25
CA SER A 214 -33.08 1.85 -5.92
C SER A 214 -34.21 2.03 -6.95
N ASN A 215 -34.56 0.97 -7.69
CA ASN A 215 -35.66 1.01 -8.68
C ASN A 215 -37.05 0.99 -8.03
N LEU A 216 -37.19 0.63 -6.75
CA LEU A 216 -38.45 0.68 -6.00
C LEU A 216 -38.74 2.08 -5.45
N ASN A 217 -37.72 2.97 -5.39
CA ASN A 217 -37.82 4.33 -4.85
C ASN A 217 -37.94 5.40 -5.96
N ASN A 218 -38.00 4.99 -7.22
CA ASN A 218 -38.31 5.80 -8.40
C ASN A 218 -39.66 5.38 -9.00
#